data_89a7d4ff938a2b76661715028fa70a02
#
_entry.id   89a7d4ff938a2b76661715028fa70a02
#
_cell.length_a   1.000
_cell.length_b   1.000
_cell.length_c   1.000
_cell.angle_alpha   90.00
_cell.angle_beta   90.00
_cell.angle_gamma   90.00
#
_symmetry.space_group_name_H-M   'P 1'
#
loop_
_entity.id
_entity.type
_entity.pdbx_description
1 polymer ?
#
loop_
_entity_poly.entity_id
_entity_poly.type
_entity_poly.pdbx_seq_one_letter_code
_entity_poly.pdbx_strand_id
1 'polypeptide(L)'
;MESIGKLYGYSHLESLFINTDIPPEVQPVFRAYSDEKLKRLNAHITKLDIQLARCMVIHQMLGTRISDTLTLHTDYLAKRNGLDIIRIDQVKTRTFEKPISAELAALIQKAIDCTYDQYGKTEYIFVDAKAPSRPLQYTTIKHKVLLLIKSEDLRDDEGKLFKFSSHMFRRSY
;
A
#
# COMPACT_ATOMS: atom_id res chain seq x y z
N MET A 1 28.61 13.27 21.88
CA MET A 1 28.57 14.05 23.14
C MET A 1 29.79 13.80 24.00
N GLU A 2 30.14 12.58 24.39
CA GLU A 2 31.35 12.25 25.13
C GLU A 2 32.63 12.80 24.48
N SER A 3 32.77 12.64 23.16
CA SER A 3 33.93 13.15 22.42
C SER A 3 34.07 14.67 22.44
N ILE A 4 32.95 15.41 22.50
CA ILE A 4 32.93 16.85 22.61
C ILE A 4 33.40 17.29 23.99
N GLY A 5 32.95 16.61 25.05
CA GLY A 5 33.36 16.87 26.42
C GLY A 5 34.87 16.68 26.60
N LYS A 6 35.45 15.63 26.02
CA LYS A 6 36.91 15.38 26.03
C LYS A 6 37.68 16.42 25.25
N LEU A 7 37.18 16.82 24.08
CA LEU A 7 37.85 17.78 23.19
C LEU A 7 37.98 19.16 23.84
N TYR A 8 36.98 19.59 24.61
CA TYR A 8 36.95 20.91 25.26
C TYR A 8 37.28 20.88 26.76
N GLY A 9 37.64 19.72 27.29
CA GLY A 9 38.00 19.58 28.71
C GLY A 9 36.85 19.71 29.71
N TYR A 10 35.62 19.61 29.23
CA TYR A 10 34.42 19.67 30.07
C TYR A 10 34.01 18.28 30.57
N SER A 11 34.79 17.74 31.51
CA SER A 11 34.57 16.36 32.03
C SER A 11 33.17 16.15 32.64
N HIS A 12 32.51 17.19 33.12
CA HIS A 12 31.16 17.13 33.66
C HIS A 12 30.10 16.80 32.57
N LEU A 13 30.40 17.04 31.29
CA LEU A 13 29.50 16.68 30.19
C LEU A 13 29.48 15.17 29.96
N GLU A 14 30.51 14.45 30.34
CA GLU A 14 30.57 12.98 30.21
C GLU A 14 29.56 12.29 31.14
N SER A 15 29.18 12.91 32.24
CA SER A 15 28.23 12.41 33.21
C SER A 15 26.76 12.79 32.90
N LEU A 16 26.54 13.70 31.94
CA LEU A 16 25.18 14.15 31.58
C LEU A 16 24.37 13.08 30.84
N PHE A 17 25.05 12.18 30.16
CA PHE A 17 24.42 11.13 29.39
C PHE A 17 24.95 9.78 29.85
N ILE A 18 24.14 9.04 30.57
CA ILE A 18 24.37 7.62 30.89
C ILE A 18 23.61 6.76 29.92
N ASN A 19 24.07 5.54 29.68
CA ASN A 19 23.47 4.61 28.72
C ASN A 19 21.98 4.35 28.97
N THR A 20 21.50 4.57 30.20
CA THR A 20 20.08 4.43 30.56
C THR A 20 19.22 5.61 30.08
N ASP A 21 19.83 6.76 29.74
CA ASP A 21 19.11 7.93 29.24
C ASP A 21 18.83 7.82 27.73
N ILE A 22 19.50 6.90 27.04
CA ILE A 22 19.26 6.59 25.65
C ILE A 22 18.17 5.52 25.60
N PRO A 23 16.97 5.83 25.08
CA PRO A 23 15.93 4.81 24.92
C PRO A 23 16.50 3.65 24.08
N PRO A 24 16.20 2.40 24.44
CA PRO A 24 16.65 1.27 23.64
C PRO A 24 16.18 1.45 22.21
N GLU A 25 17.09 1.28 21.26
CA GLU A 25 16.79 1.35 19.85
C GLU A 25 15.75 0.29 19.53
N VAL A 26 14.49 0.72 19.43
CA VAL A 26 13.40 -0.16 19.01
C VAL A 26 13.61 -0.44 17.55
N GLN A 27 14.20 -1.58 17.25
CA GLN A 27 14.29 -2.06 15.88
C GLN A 27 12.87 -2.10 15.28
N PRO A 28 12.62 -1.43 14.16
CA PRO A 28 11.31 -1.45 13.54
C PRO A 28 10.97 -2.89 13.17
N VAL A 29 10.00 -3.48 13.87
CA VAL A 29 9.47 -4.80 13.54
C VAL A 29 8.75 -4.68 12.20
N PHE A 30 9.42 -5.07 11.13
CA PHE A 30 8.86 -5.11 9.80
C PHE A 30 7.82 -6.24 9.74
N ARG A 31 6.55 -5.89 9.85
CA ARG A 31 5.43 -6.82 9.70
C ARG A 31 4.96 -6.83 8.25
N ALA A 32 5.25 -7.91 7.54
CA ALA A 32 4.65 -8.24 6.26
C ALA A 32 3.75 -9.47 6.44
N TYR A 33 2.81 -9.67 5.52
CA TYR A 33 2.12 -10.95 5.45
C TYR A 33 3.10 -12.03 5.00
N SER A 34 3.04 -13.21 5.62
CA SER A 34 3.68 -14.40 5.08
C SER A 34 3.00 -14.78 3.75
N ASP A 35 3.72 -15.49 2.89
CA ASP A 35 3.17 -15.95 1.60
C ASP A 35 1.89 -16.78 1.78
N GLU A 36 1.81 -17.58 2.84
CA GLU A 36 0.63 -18.36 3.16
C GLU A 36 -0.56 -17.49 3.57
N LYS A 37 -0.34 -16.44 4.36
CA LYS A 37 -1.40 -15.48 4.74
C LYS A 37 -1.90 -14.72 3.54
N LEU A 38 -1.01 -14.32 2.64
CA LEU A 38 -1.37 -13.68 1.37
C LEU A 38 -2.18 -14.61 0.48
N LYS A 39 -1.76 -15.85 0.32
CA LYS A 39 -2.49 -16.86 -0.47
C LYS A 39 -3.91 -17.07 0.05
N ARG A 40 -4.08 -17.19 1.37
CA ARG A 40 -5.40 -17.33 2.00
C ARG A 40 -6.29 -16.13 1.70
N LEU A 41 -5.78 -14.91 1.86
CA LEU A 41 -6.57 -13.71 1.61
C LEU A 41 -6.86 -13.56 0.10
N ASN A 42 -5.88 -13.78 -0.76
CA ASN A 42 -6.04 -13.69 -2.22
C ASN A 42 -7.04 -14.71 -2.78
N ALA A 43 -7.14 -15.90 -2.18
CA ALA A 43 -8.15 -16.88 -2.57
C ALA A 43 -9.58 -16.37 -2.36
N HIS A 44 -9.80 -15.44 -1.44
CA HIS A 44 -11.12 -14.86 -1.13
C HIS A 44 -11.33 -13.47 -1.71
N ILE A 45 -10.27 -12.76 -2.14
CA ILE A 45 -10.38 -11.41 -2.74
C ILE A 45 -11.29 -11.41 -3.97
N THR A 46 -11.34 -12.48 -4.74
CA THR A 46 -12.22 -12.63 -5.90
C THR A 46 -13.70 -12.57 -5.56
N LYS A 47 -14.08 -12.76 -4.30
CA LYS A 47 -15.44 -12.61 -3.81
C LYS A 47 -15.85 -11.16 -3.53
N LEU A 48 -14.89 -10.24 -3.51
CA LEU A 48 -15.15 -8.81 -3.50
C LEU A 48 -15.72 -8.36 -4.85
N ASP A 49 -16.28 -7.15 -4.86
CA ASP A 49 -16.57 -6.46 -6.13
C ASP A 49 -15.34 -6.50 -7.04
N ILE A 50 -15.56 -6.74 -8.33
CA ILE A 50 -14.47 -6.97 -9.30
C ILE A 50 -13.48 -5.81 -9.37
N GLN A 51 -13.97 -4.57 -9.26
CA GLN A 51 -13.13 -3.39 -9.31
C GLN A 51 -12.30 -3.24 -8.03
N LEU A 52 -12.89 -3.61 -6.91
CA LEU A 52 -12.20 -3.64 -5.62
C LEU A 52 -11.13 -4.74 -5.57
N ALA A 53 -11.44 -5.92 -6.11
CA ALA A 53 -10.48 -7.01 -6.25
C ALA A 53 -9.29 -6.60 -7.13
N ARG A 54 -9.55 -5.94 -8.27
CA ARG A 54 -8.49 -5.38 -9.13
C ARG A 54 -7.63 -4.36 -8.39
N CYS A 55 -8.26 -3.44 -7.63
CA CYS A 55 -7.55 -2.46 -6.83
C CYS A 55 -6.57 -3.13 -5.85
N MET A 56 -7.01 -4.17 -5.16
CA MET A 56 -6.19 -4.90 -4.20
C MET A 56 -5.01 -5.62 -4.86
N VAL A 57 -5.24 -6.26 -6.00
CA VAL A 57 -4.17 -6.95 -6.76
C VAL A 57 -3.17 -5.93 -7.31
N ILE A 58 -3.63 -4.84 -7.91
CA ILE A 58 -2.77 -3.76 -8.42
C ILE A 58 -1.94 -3.17 -7.29
N HIS A 59 -2.55 -2.92 -6.13
CA HIS A 59 -1.84 -2.42 -4.95
C HIS A 59 -0.72 -3.36 -4.50
N GLN A 60 -0.97 -4.66 -4.44
CA GLN A 60 0.05 -5.67 -4.13
C GLN A 60 1.19 -5.64 -5.14
N MET A 61 0.88 -5.66 -6.43
CA MET A 61 1.88 -5.72 -7.51
C MET A 61 2.70 -4.43 -7.62
N LEU A 62 2.11 -3.27 -7.37
CA LEU A 62 2.83 -1.99 -7.38
C LEU A 62 3.73 -1.82 -6.16
N GLY A 63 3.35 -2.35 -5.01
CA GLY A 63 4.10 -2.19 -3.76
C GLY A 63 4.14 -0.75 -3.23
N THR A 64 3.25 0.11 -3.70
CA THR A 64 3.10 1.51 -3.28
C THR A 64 2.28 1.65 -1.99
N ARG A 65 2.13 2.88 -1.47
CA ARG A 65 1.15 3.13 -0.40
C ARG A 65 -0.25 2.98 -0.96
N ILE A 66 -1.20 2.58 -0.10
CA ILE A 66 -2.60 2.45 -0.55
C ILE A 66 -3.16 3.77 -1.09
N SER A 67 -2.82 4.90 -0.47
CA SER A 67 -3.20 6.22 -0.97
C SER A 67 -2.72 6.47 -2.40
N ASP A 68 -1.49 6.09 -2.71
CA ASP A 68 -0.89 6.30 -4.03
C ASP A 68 -1.56 5.39 -5.09
N THR A 69 -1.98 4.19 -4.70
CA THR A 69 -2.77 3.31 -5.58
C THR A 69 -4.16 3.87 -5.83
N LEU A 70 -4.83 4.39 -4.80
CA LEU A 70 -6.19 4.92 -4.91
C LEU A 70 -6.28 6.23 -5.71
N THR A 71 -5.19 6.98 -5.76
CA THR A 71 -5.09 8.24 -6.51
C THR A 71 -4.42 8.08 -7.87
N LEU A 72 -4.29 6.86 -8.39
CA LEU A 72 -3.83 6.63 -9.75
C LEU A 72 -4.83 7.25 -10.75
N HIS A 73 -4.30 8.09 -11.65
CA HIS A 73 -5.09 8.66 -12.72
C HIS A 73 -5.20 7.72 -13.91
N THR A 74 -6.26 7.86 -14.66
CA THR A 74 -6.55 7.05 -15.85
C THR A 74 -5.55 7.24 -16.99
N ASP A 75 -4.83 8.37 -17.02
CA ASP A 75 -3.80 8.71 -18.02
C ASP A 75 -2.36 8.42 -17.57
N TYR A 76 -2.18 7.77 -16.40
CA TYR A 76 -0.85 7.46 -15.88
C TYR A 76 -0.21 6.22 -16.50
N LEU A 77 -0.98 5.37 -17.14
CA LEU A 77 -0.46 4.22 -17.88
C LEU A 77 0.07 4.69 -19.26
N ALA A 78 1.31 4.40 -19.56
CA ALA A 78 1.96 4.75 -20.81
C ALA A 78 2.83 3.62 -21.32
N LYS A 79 3.20 3.70 -22.61
CA LYS A 79 4.14 2.77 -23.22
C LYS A 79 5.30 3.58 -23.83
N ARG A 80 6.52 3.28 -23.41
CA ARG A 80 7.73 3.92 -23.92
C ARG A 80 8.78 2.87 -24.27
N ASN A 81 9.33 2.94 -25.47
CA ASN A 81 10.37 2.01 -25.95
C ASN A 81 9.97 0.52 -25.78
N GLY A 82 8.70 0.19 -25.99
CA GLY A 82 8.19 -1.16 -25.82
C GLY A 82 7.92 -1.60 -24.38
N LEU A 83 8.22 -0.74 -23.39
CA LEU A 83 7.98 -1.00 -21.97
C LEU A 83 6.70 -0.31 -21.49
N ASP A 84 5.92 -1.02 -20.72
CA ASP A 84 4.78 -0.45 -20.00
C ASP A 84 5.27 0.27 -18.75
N ILE A 85 4.81 1.51 -18.57
CA ILE A 85 5.24 2.40 -17.50
C ILE A 85 4.00 2.96 -16.83
N ILE A 86 4.03 3.01 -15.50
CA ILE A 86 3.02 3.70 -14.69
C ILE A 86 3.63 4.90 -13.97
N ARG A 87 2.98 6.05 -14.08
CA ARG A 87 3.29 7.22 -13.28
C ARG A 87 2.65 7.09 -11.91
N ILE A 88 3.36 7.47 -10.86
CA ILE A 88 2.89 7.43 -9.48
C ILE A 88 3.18 8.78 -8.84
N ASP A 89 2.14 9.45 -8.38
CA ASP A 89 2.24 10.69 -7.63
C ASP A 89 2.16 10.39 -6.13
N GLN A 90 3.29 10.50 -5.44
CA GLN A 90 3.31 10.35 -4.01
C GLN A 90 2.96 11.67 -3.32
N VAL A 91 1.87 11.68 -2.60
CA VAL A 91 1.32 12.89 -1.93
C VAL A 91 2.36 13.60 -1.03
N LYS A 92 3.37 12.89 -0.53
CA LYS A 92 4.33 13.45 0.43
C LYS A 92 5.74 13.68 -0.12
N THR A 93 6.10 13.15 -1.27
CA THR A 93 7.50 13.13 -1.67
C THR A 93 7.76 13.56 -3.11
N ARG A 94 7.28 12.84 -4.09
CA ARG A 94 7.56 13.13 -5.51
C ARG A 94 6.73 12.30 -6.47
N THR A 95 6.63 12.78 -7.69
CA THR A 95 6.19 12.02 -8.85
C THR A 95 7.34 11.19 -9.40
N PHE A 96 7.09 9.93 -9.73
CA PHE A 96 8.05 9.08 -10.43
C PHE A 96 7.34 8.13 -11.39
N GLU A 97 8.08 7.64 -12.36
CA GLU A 97 7.63 6.62 -13.31
C GLU A 97 8.27 5.27 -12.95
N LYS A 98 7.49 4.22 -13.02
CA LYS A 98 7.93 2.86 -12.72
C LYS A 98 7.60 1.94 -13.89
N PRO A 99 8.58 1.18 -14.42
CA PRO A 99 8.28 0.13 -15.38
C PRO A 99 7.48 -0.98 -14.71
N ILE A 100 6.50 -1.51 -15.42
CA ILE A 100 5.60 -2.56 -14.95
C ILE A 100 5.54 -3.70 -15.96
N SER A 101 5.09 -4.87 -15.51
CA SER A 101 4.88 -6.01 -16.39
C SER A 101 3.69 -5.78 -17.32
N ALA A 102 3.70 -6.47 -18.46
CA ALA A 102 2.57 -6.43 -19.41
C ALA A 102 1.26 -6.93 -18.76
N GLU A 103 1.35 -7.90 -17.84
CA GLU A 103 0.20 -8.42 -17.09
C GLU A 103 -0.42 -7.35 -16.18
N LEU A 104 0.42 -6.60 -15.45
CA LEU A 104 -0.04 -5.52 -14.61
C LEU A 104 -0.63 -4.38 -15.44
N ALA A 105 0.00 -4.03 -16.56
CA ALA A 105 -0.52 -3.01 -17.48
C ALA A 105 -1.90 -3.41 -18.03
N ALA A 106 -2.08 -4.67 -18.42
CA ALA A 106 -3.37 -5.18 -18.89
C ALA A 106 -4.45 -5.14 -17.78
N LEU A 107 -4.07 -5.45 -16.54
CA LEU A 107 -4.98 -5.38 -15.39
C LEU A 107 -5.41 -3.95 -15.09
N ILE A 108 -4.47 -3.00 -15.14
CA ILE A 108 -4.74 -1.57 -14.96
C ILE A 108 -5.66 -1.08 -16.08
N GLN A 109 -5.41 -1.45 -17.34
CA GLN A 109 -6.25 -1.06 -18.46
C GLN A 109 -7.68 -1.59 -18.30
N LYS A 110 -7.85 -2.84 -17.88
CA LYS A 110 -9.17 -3.40 -17.57
C LYS A 110 -9.90 -2.63 -16.45
N ALA A 111 -9.15 -2.18 -15.45
CA ALA A 111 -9.73 -1.34 -14.38
C ALA A 111 -10.19 0.02 -14.92
N ILE A 112 -9.41 0.65 -15.81
CA ILE A 112 -9.77 1.91 -16.46
C ILE A 112 -11.03 1.72 -17.31
N ASP A 113 -11.06 0.71 -18.16
CA ASP A 113 -12.19 0.42 -19.05
C ASP A 113 -13.47 0.17 -18.26
N CYS A 114 -13.40 -0.59 -17.18
CA CYS A 114 -14.53 -0.86 -16.30
C CYS A 114 -15.08 0.44 -15.65
N THR A 115 -14.20 1.33 -15.22
CA THR A 115 -14.60 2.62 -14.64
C THR A 115 -15.24 3.52 -15.70
N TYR A 116 -14.69 3.54 -16.90
CA TYR A 116 -15.26 4.32 -18.02
C TYR A 116 -16.62 3.80 -18.48
N ASP A 117 -16.79 2.47 -18.52
CA ASP A 117 -18.07 1.84 -18.86
C ASP A 117 -19.16 2.18 -17.84
N GLN A 118 -18.79 2.28 -16.57
CA GLN A 118 -19.75 2.50 -15.49
C GLN A 118 -20.04 3.98 -15.22
N TYR A 119 -19.05 4.86 -15.32
CA TYR A 119 -19.14 6.26 -14.91
C TYR A 119 -18.80 7.27 -16.02
N GLY A 120 -18.38 6.82 -17.20
CA GLY A 120 -17.80 7.66 -18.23
C GLY A 120 -16.34 8.03 -17.91
N LYS A 121 -15.83 9.04 -18.58
CA LYS A 121 -14.45 9.49 -18.39
C LYS A 121 -14.25 10.13 -17.01
N THR A 122 -13.38 9.52 -16.21
CA THR A 122 -13.03 9.96 -14.86
C THR A 122 -11.56 10.32 -14.77
N GLU A 123 -11.19 11.08 -13.74
CA GLU A 123 -9.79 11.40 -13.46
C GLU A 123 -9.05 10.20 -12.84
N TYR A 124 -9.69 9.51 -11.88
CA TYR A 124 -9.12 8.39 -11.15
C TYR A 124 -9.56 7.04 -11.71
N ILE A 125 -8.72 6.03 -11.57
CA ILE A 125 -9.04 4.64 -11.95
C ILE A 125 -10.06 4.04 -10.99
N PHE A 126 -9.86 4.26 -9.69
CA PHE A 126 -10.75 3.77 -8.64
C PHE A 126 -11.50 4.95 -8.03
N VAL A 127 -12.81 4.97 -8.22
CA VAL A 127 -13.66 6.12 -7.85
C VAL A 127 -14.67 5.74 -6.78
N ASP A 128 -15.13 6.74 -6.04
CA ASP A 128 -16.26 6.60 -5.15
C ASP A 128 -17.56 6.45 -5.96
N ALA A 129 -18.32 5.39 -5.73
CA ALA A 129 -19.57 5.12 -6.44
C ALA A 129 -20.62 6.25 -6.28
N LYS A 130 -20.59 6.98 -5.18
CA LYS A 130 -21.50 8.09 -4.89
C LYS A 130 -21.02 9.42 -5.46
N ALA A 131 -19.72 9.54 -5.72
CA ALA A 131 -19.09 10.76 -6.24
C ALA A 131 -17.90 10.38 -7.15
N PRO A 132 -18.15 10.01 -8.43
CA PRO A 132 -17.11 9.52 -9.35
C PRO A 132 -15.99 10.53 -9.67
N SER A 133 -16.14 11.79 -9.31
CA SER A 133 -15.09 12.80 -9.36
C SER A 133 -14.04 12.67 -8.24
N ARG A 134 -14.28 11.79 -7.27
CA ARG A 134 -13.40 11.58 -6.12
C ARG A 134 -12.81 10.17 -6.16
N PRO A 135 -11.55 10.01 -5.70
CA PRO A 135 -10.96 8.68 -5.60
C PRO A 135 -11.66 7.85 -4.53
N LEU A 136 -11.63 6.54 -4.70
CA LEU A 136 -12.13 5.58 -3.72
C LEU A 136 -11.40 5.78 -2.38
N GLN A 137 -12.15 5.79 -1.29
CA GLN A 137 -11.60 5.99 0.05
C GLN A 137 -11.08 4.68 0.64
N TYR A 138 -9.94 4.75 1.32
CA TYR A 138 -9.37 3.58 2.00
C TYR A 138 -10.32 2.97 3.04
N THR A 139 -11.08 3.79 3.74
CA THR A 139 -12.09 3.35 4.71
C THR A 139 -13.13 2.42 4.09
N THR A 140 -13.54 2.68 2.85
CA THR A 140 -14.47 1.82 2.08
C THR A 140 -13.85 0.45 1.81
N ILE A 141 -12.60 0.42 1.35
CA ILE A 141 -11.87 -0.83 1.12
C ILE A 141 -11.74 -1.62 2.41
N LYS A 142 -11.25 -0.97 3.46
CA LYS A 142 -11.05 -1.59 4.78
C LYS A 142 -12.35 -2.21 5.29
N HIS A 143 -13.47 -1.49 5.19
CA HIS A 143 -14.75 -1.98 5.63
C HIS A 143 -15.19 -3.24 4.86
N LYS A 144 -15.11 -3.21 3.53
CA LYS A 144 -15.48 -4.35 2.68
C LYS A 144 -14.59 -5.57 2.89
N VAL A 145 -13.27 -5.36 3.05
CA VAL A 145 -12.34 -6.45 3.35
C VAL A 145 -12.60 -7.05 4.73
N LEU A 146 -12.90 -6.23 5.73
CA LEU A 146 -13.25 -6.73 7.07
C LEU A 146 -14.57 -7.51 7.07
N LEU A 147 -15.56 -7.09 6.28
CA LEU A 147 -16.79 -7.87 6.09
C LEU A 147 -16.50 -9.22 5.43
N LEU A 148 -15.65 -9.25 4.41
CA LEU A 148 -15.23 -10.49 3.77
C LEU A 148 -14.54 -11.43 4.76
N ILE A 149 -13.60 -10.92 5.55
CA ILE A 149 -12.89 -11.71 6.58
C ILE A 149 -13.86 -12.32 7.56
N LYS A 150 -14.88 -11.58 8.00
CA LYS A 150 -15.91 -12.08 8.91
C LYS A 150 -16.84 -13.10 8.24
N SER A 151 -17.30 -12.83 7.03
CA SER A 151 -18.24 -13.70 6.31
C SER A 151 -17.63 -15.04 5.94
N GLU A 152 -16.34 -15.06 5.61
CA GLU A 152 -15.58 -16.25 5.24
C GLU A 152 -14.87 -16.91 6.44
N ASP A 153 -15.01 -16.33 7.64
CA ASP A 153 -14.33 -16.76 8.87
C ASP A 153 -12.82 -16.98 8.66
N LEU A 154 -12.18 -16.02 7.96
CA LEU A 154 -10.75 -16.10 7.68
C LEU A 154 -9.95 -15.95 8.98
N ARG A 155 -9.19 -16.99 9.31
CA ARG A 155 -8.38 -17.04 10.52
C ARG A 155 -6.89 -17.07 10.20
N ASP A 156 -6.11 -16.50 11.13
CA ASP A 156 -4.66 -16.59 11.10
C ASP A 156 -4.16 -17.94 11.68
N ASP A 157 -2.86 -18.10 11.75
CA ASP A 157 -2.23 -19.33 12.23
C ASP A 157 -2.47 -19.58 13.73
N GLU A 158 -2.90 -18.55 14.48
CA GLU A 158 -3.27 -18.61 15.90
C GLU A 158 -4.77 -18.86 16.11
N GLY A 159 -5.54 -19.06 15.05
CA GLY A 159 -7.00 -19.25 15.10
C GLY A 159 -7.79 -17.97 15.36
N LYS A 160 -7.18 -16.80 15.36
CA LYS A 160 -7.84 -15.50 15.49
C LYS A 160 -8.31 -15.00 14.13
N LEU A 161 -9.34 -14.15 14.10
CA LEU A 161 -9.75 -13.49 12.86
C LEU A 161 -8.58 -12.75 12.24
N PHE A 162 -8.44 -12.91 10.93
CA PHE A 162 -7.37 -12.32 10.14
C PHE A 162 -7.36 -10.80 10.31
N LYS A 163 -6.19 -10.22 10.63
CA LYS A 163 -6.03 -8.77 10.76
C LYS A 163 -5.61 -8.18 9.42
N PHE A 164 -6.48 -7.38 8.83
CA PHE A 164 -6.18 -6.67 7.59
C PHE A 164 -5.38 -5.39 7.85
N SER A 165 -4.31 -5.23 7.09
CA SER A 165 -3.49 -4.01 7.04
C SER A 165 -2.92 -3.79 5.64
N SER A 166 -3.20 -2.65 5.04
CA SER A 166 -2.65 -2.28 3.72
C SER A 166 -1.12 -2.19 3.71
N HIS A 167 -0.50 -1.81 4.83
CA HIS A 167 0.96 -1.78 4.93
C HIS A 167 1.60 -3.17 4.82
N MET A 168 0.92 -4.19 5.29
CA MET A 168 1.43 -5.56 5.24
C MET A 168 1.39 -6.11 3.81
N PHE A 169 0.43 -5.69 2.99
CA PHE A 169 0.40 -6.01 1.56
C PHE A 169 1.59 -5.43 0.79
N ARG A 170 1.91 -4.18 1.06
CA ARG A 170 3.00 -3.47 0.38
C ARG A 170 4.36 -4.16 0.52
N ARG A 171 4.58 -4.87 1.62
CA ARG A 171 5.87 -5.47 1.96
C ARG A 171 6.03 -6.90 1.51
N SER A 172 4.99 -7.45 0.93
CA SER A 172 5.03 -8.82 0.41
C SER A 172 5.71 -8.92 -0.95
N TYR A 173 6.25 -7.81 -1.41
CA TYR A 173 7.02 -7.69 -2.66
C TYR A 173 8.39 -7.12 -2.40
#